data_6a2397a47c547a98188e01ea7f826aae
#
_entry.id   6a2397a47c547a98188e01ea7f826aae
#
_cell.length_a   1.000
_cell.length_b   1.000
_cell.length_c   1.000
_cell.angle_alpha   90.00
_cell.angle_beta   90.00
_cell.angle_gamma   90.00
#
_symmetry.space_group_name_H-M   'P 1'
#
loop_
_entity.id
_entity.type
_entity.pdbx_description
1 polymer ?
#
loop_
_entity_poly.entity_id
_entity_poly.type
_entity_poly.pdbx_seq_one_letter_code
_entity_poly.pdbx_strand_id
1 'polypeptide(L)'
;MEMIDMLLAAGVDPNTQLNMHRPSRGGNSGRFGDPLLSTGCTPLLRATMGNDMEVVQGLLAEGASPNINDMGMTAFLVAAGFGGGRGFGGQAGASGVANIALMDLLLQHGADVNAQVTGTKTYNMRVARAPSTNEGMTALHFAAQSGRADVVRFLLDKGANTGIVDSNGHKPIDLVGISPASGRGGATPDGAGQAKTAANQANVAEIRALLRDSVSRK
;
A
#
# COMPACT_ATOMS: atom_id res chain seq x y z
N MET A 1 -0.29 -21.14 12.22
CA MET A 1 1.14 -21.30 11.92
C MET A 1 1.50 -22.71 11.51
N GLU A 2 1.16 -23.78 12.23
CA GLU A 2 1.58 -25.17 11.93
C GLU A 2 1.54 -25.59 10.46
N MET A 3 0.47 -25.28 9.72
CA MET A 3 0.36 -25.67 8.30
C MET A 3 1.38 -24.91 7.42
N ILE A 4 1.60 -23.62 7.69
CA ILE A 4 2.58 -22.82 6.93
C ILE A 4 3.98 -23.34 7.21
N ASP A 5 4.29 -23.60 8.47
CA ASP A 5 5.59 -24.14 8.90
C ASP A 5 5.85 -25.53 8.27
N MET A 6 4.84 -26.38 8.21
CA MET A 6 4.93 -27.69 7.55
C MET A 6 5.20 -27.57 6.04
N LEU A 7 4.55 -26.61 5.36
CA LEU A 7 4.75 -26.39 3.93
C LEU A 7 6.14 -25.85 3.63
N LEU A 8 6.60 -24.89 4.44
CA LEU A 8 7.94 -24.31 4.31
C LEU A 8 9.03 -25.37 4.63
N ALA A 9 8.84 -26.16 5.68
CA ALA A 9 9.72 -27.27 6.00
C ALA A 9 9.77 -28.36 4.92
N ALA A 10 8.69 -28.51 4.16
CA ALA A 10 8.63 -29.39 2.98
C ALA A 10 9.31 -28.79 1.73
N GLY A 11 9.90 -27.59 1.85
CA GLY A 11 10.64 -26.93 0.77
C GLY A 11 9.78 -26.13 -0.21
N VAL A 12 8.58 -25.74 0.18
CA VAL A 12 7.76 -24.82 -0.64
C VAL A 12 8.41 -23.43 -0.65
N ASP A 13 8.63 -22.85 -1.83
CA ASP A 13 9.20 -21.53 -1.98
C ASP A 13 8.24 -20.46 -1.45
N PRO A 14 8.60 -19.68 -0.40
CA PRO A 14 7.77 -18.63 0.17
C PRO A 14 7.53 -17.45 -0.78
N ASN A 15 8.28 -17.38 -1.89
CA ASN A 15 8.21 -16.33 -2.90
C ASN A 15 7.34 -16.72 -4.10
N THR A 16 6.73 -17.89 -4.08
CA THR A 16 5.88 -18.34 -5.18
C THR A 16 4.72 -17.36 -5.41
N GLN A 17 4.60 -16.89 -6.65
CA GLN A 17 3.51 -16.03 -7.04
C GLN A 17 2.31 -16.86 -7.53
N LEU A 18 1.12 -16.46 -7.11
CA LEU A 18 -0.11 -17.10 -7.51
C LEU A 18 -0.36 -16.92 -9.01
N ASN A 19 -0.34 -18.02 -9.76
CA ASN A 19 -0.68 -18.01 -11.17
C ASN A 19 -2.13 -18.48 -11.38
N MET A 20 -3.06 -17.55 -11.35
CA MET A 20 -4.47 -17.85 -11.61
C MET A 20 -4.75 -17.81 -13.11
N HIS A 21 -4.29 -18.82 -13.82
CA HIS A 21 -4.73 -19.06 -15.20
C HIS A 21 -6.16 -19.59 -15.17
N ARG A 22 -7.14 -18.72 -15.32
CA ARG A 22 -8.54 -19.16 -15.43
C ARG A 22 -8.74 -19.78 -16.81
N PRO A 23 -9.15 -21.05 -16.89
CA PRO A 23 -9.70 -21.54 -18.14
C PRO A 23 -10.96 -20.71 -18.43
N SER A 24 -10.95 -20.00 -19.54
CA SER A 24 -12.10 -19.26 -20.02
C SER A 24 -13.19 -20.23 -20.46
N ARG A 25 -14.02 -20.69 -19.53
CA ARG A 25 -15.30 -21.28 -19.85
C ARG A 25 -16.37 -20.20 -19.77
N GLY A 26 -16.99 -19.94 -20.91
CA GLY A 26 -17.96 -18.91 -21.11
C GLY A 26 -19.04 -18.85 -20.03
N GLY A 27 -19.44 -17.66 -19.70
CA GLY A 27 -20.67 -17.37 -18.98
C GLY A 27 -20.51 -17.48 -17.47
N ASN A 28 -20.25 -16.45 -16.93
CA ASN A 28 -20.55 -15.85 -15.65
C ASN A 28 -19.30 -15.15 -15.08
N SER A 29 -19.25 -13.91 -15.43
CA SER A 29 -18.21 -12.98 -15.03
C SER A 29 -18.08 -12.91 -13.51
N GLY A 30 -17.06 -13.55 -12.97
CA GLY A 30 -16.30 -12.89 -11.93
C GLY A 30 -16.82 -12.88 -10.52
N ARG A 31 -17.68 -13.78 -10.10
CA ARG A 31 -17.95 -13.96 -8.67
C ARG A 31 -17.17 -15.17 -8.12
N PHE A 32 -15.87 -15.19 -8.33
CA PHE A 32 -15.03 -16.03 -7.56
C PHE A 32 -14.35 -15.22 -6.50
N GLY A 33 -14.87 -15.40 -5.34
CA GLY A 33 -14.19 -15.74 -4.18
C GLY A 33 -13.48 -14.56 -3.54
N ASP A 34 -12.28 -14.71 -3.29
CA ASP A 34 -11.48 -13.78 -2.51
C ASP A 34 -10.89 -12.69 -3.43
N PRO A 35 -11.34 -11.44 -3.30
CA PRO A 35 -10.77 -10.33 -4.04
C PRO A 35 -9.30 -10.05 -3.69
N LEU A 36 -8.81 -10.66 -2.63
CA LEU A 36 -7.43 -10.58 -2.17
C LEU A 36 -6.53 -11.62 -2.86
N LEU A 37 -7.11 -12.59 -3.57
CA LEU A 37 -6.36 -13.55 -4.37
C LEU A 37 -6.33 -13.07 -5.82
N SER A 38 -5.25 -12.46 -6.19
CA SER A 38 -4.99 -11.98 -7.55
C SER A 38 -3.78 -12.69 -8.15
N THR A 39 -3.72 -12.78 -9.46
CA THR A 39 -2.55 -13.30 -10.16
C THR A 39 -1.32 -12.49 -9.78
N GLY A 40 -0.26 -13.15 -9.39
CA GLY A 40 0.99 -12.55 -8.93
C GLY A 40 1.10 -12.46 -7.40
N CYS A 41 0.00 -12.64 -6.65
CA CYS A 41 0.00 -12.50 -5.19
C CYS A 41 0.95 -13.49 -4.53
N THR A 42 1.86 -12.97 -3.72
CA THR A 42 2.73 -13.79 -2.87
C THR A 42 2.07 -14.08 -1.52
N PRO A 43 2.46 -15.17 -0.82
CA PRO A 43 2.00 -15.42 0.54
C PRO A 43 2.25 -14.24 1.48
N LEU A 44 3.42 -13.59 1.37
CA LEU A 44 3.79 -12.43 2.18
C LEU A 44 2.86 -11.24 1.93
N LEU A 45 2.57 -10.92 0.66
CA LEU A 45 1.65 -9.84 0.34
C LEU A 45 0.25 -10.12 0.88
N ARG A 46 -0.21 -11.36 0.74
CA ARG A 46 -1.53 -11.78 1.26
C ARG A 46 -1.62 -11.65 2.79
N ALA A 47 -0.60 -12.09 3.52
CA ALA A 47 -0.51 -11.95 4.97
C ALA A 47 -0.49 -10.49 5.39
N THR A 48 0.28 -9.65 4.68
CA THR A 48 0.34 -8.20 4.89
C THR A 48 -1.02 -7.54 4.68
N MET A 49 -1.75 -7.91 3.63
CA MET A 49 -3.12 -7.43 3.38
C MET A 49 -4.10 -7.82 4.50
N GLY A 50 -3.90 -9.01 5.09
CA GLY A 50 -4.66 -9.49 6.26
C GLY A 50 -4.23 -8.85 7.58
N ASN A 51 -3.14 -8.07 7.56
CA ASN A 51 -2.51 -7.52 8.77
C ASN A 51 -2.12 -8.61 9.81
N ASP A 52 -1.78 -9.81 9.32
CA ASP A 52 -1.41 -10.96 10.13
C ASP A 52 0.09 -10.92 10.44
N MET A 53 0.44 -10.28 11.55
CA MET A 53 1.84 -10.08 11.96
C MET A 53 2.59 -11.40 12.18
N GLU A 54 1.92 -12.42 12.73
CA GLU A 54 2.54 -13.70 13.03
C GLU A 54 2.93 -14.43 11.75
N VAL A 55 2.03 -14.49 10.78
CA VAL A 55 2.29 -15.08 9.47
C VAL A 55 3.34 -14.31 8.69
N VAL A 56 3.30 -12.97 8.72
CA VAL A 56 4.31 -12.13 8.07
C VAL A 56 5.69 -12.40 8.65
N GLN A 57 5.81 -12.46 9.98
CA GLN A 57 7.08 -12.73 10.65
C GLN A 57 7.62 -14.12 10.30
N GLY A 58 6.77 -15.15 10.31
CA GLY A 58 7.15 -16.50 9.92
C GLY A 58 7.64 -16.58 8.49
N LEU A 59 6.91 -16.00 7.54
CA LEU A 59 7.30 -15.98 6.13
C LEU A 59 8.61 -15.23 5.89
N LEU A 60 8.83 -14.10 6.55
CA LEU A 60 10.07 -13.34 6.45
C LEU A 60 11.26 -14.11 7.03
N ALA A 61 11.07 -14.83 8.15
CA ALA A 61 12.11 -15.68 8.75
C ALA A 61 12.55 -16.81 7.81
N GLU A 62 11.62 -17.32 7.00
CA GLU A 62 11.85 -18.38 6.01
C GLU A 62 12.24 -17.85 4.62
N GLY A 63 12.64 -16.57 4.53
CA GLY A 63 13.21 -15.99 3.32
C GLY A 63 12.21 -15.43 2.31
N ALA A 64 10.98 -15.13 2.73
CA ALA A 64 10.07 -14.39 1.88
C ALA A 64 10.62 -12.97 1.60
N SER A 65 10.67 -12.58 0.33
CA SER A 65 11.16 -11.26 -0.07
C SER A 65 10.07 -10.20 0.05
N PRO A 66 10.29 -9.11 0.82
CA PRO A 66 9.33 -8.02 0.94
C PRO A 66 9.25 -7.13 -0.30
N ASN A 67 10.20 -7.28 -1.24
CA ASN A 67 10.33 -6.41 -2.40
C ASN A 67 9.73 -6.99 -3.69
N ILE A 68 9.13 -8.18 -3.63
CA ILE A 68 8.41 -8.70 -4.80
C ILE A 68 7.26 -7.75 -5.09
N ASN A 69 7.29 -7.22 -6.31
CA ASN A 69 6.26 -6.33 -6.80
C ASN A 69 5.12 -7.18 -7.38
N ASP A 70 4.01 -7.13 -6.71
CA ASP A 70 2.79 -7.81 -7.12
C ASP A 70 1.71 -6.79 -7.44
N MET A 71 1.17 -6.88 -8.65
CA MET A 71 0.13 -5.97 -9.15
C MET A 71 0.48 -4.48 -8.97
N GLY A 72 1.75 -4.16 -9.03
CA GLY A 72 2.24 -2.80 -8.89
C GLY A 72 2.53 -2.36 -7.45
N MET A 73 2.43 -3.26 -6.47
CA MET A 73 2.68 -2.94 -5.07
C MET A 73 3.61 -3.94 -4.40
N THR A 74 4.37 -3.46 -3.42
CA THR A 74 5.14 -4.30 -2.50
C THR A 74 4.39 -4.48 -1.18
N ALA A 75 4.81 -5.46 -0.37
CA ALA A 75 4.26 -5.64 0.98
C ALA A 75 4.39 -4.35 1.82
N PHE A 76 5.49 -3.61 1.66
CA PHE A 76 5.71 -2.35 2.37
C PHE A 76 4.68 -1.27 2.01
N LEU A 77 4.35 -1.10 0.73
CA LEU A 77 3.32 -0.16 0.29
C LEU A 77 1.95 -0.52 0.87
N VAL A 78 1.62 -1.82 0.90
CA VAL A 78 0.36 -2.29 1.49
C VAL A 78 0.32 -2.00 2.99
N ALA A 79 1.42 -2.26 3.72
CA ALA A 79 1.53 -1.95 5.16
C ALA A 79 1.41 -0.44 5.43
N ALA A 80 1.86 0.41 4.49
CA ALA A 80 1.69 1.86 4.55
C ALA A 80 0.25 2.35 4.29
N GLY A 81 -0.66 1.43 3.95
CA GLY A 81 -2.09 1.71 3.76
C GLY A 81 -2.54 1.80 2.30
N PHE A 82 -1.65 1.54 1.33
CA PHE A 82 -2.09 1.40 -0.05
C PHE A 82 -3.02 0.18 -0.20
N GLY A 83 -4.03 0.29 -1.02
CA GLY A 83 -4.94 -0.82 -1.30
C GLY A 83 -6.24 -0.83 -0.49
N GLY A 84 -6.42 0.05 0.49
CA GLY A 84 -7.66 0.18 1.29
C GLY A 84 -8.85 0.81 0.57
N GLY A 85 -8.75 1.12 -0.72
CA GLY A 85 -9.83 1.64 -1.53
C GLY A 85 -10.56 0.54 -2.29
N ARG A 86 -11.82 0.78 -2.65
CA ARG A 86 -12.74 -0.15 -3.36
C ARG A 86 -12.21 -0.81 -4.65
N GLY A 87 -10.95 -0.65 -4.99
CA GLY A 87 -10.31 -1.20 -6.19
C GLY A 87 -9.58 -2.53 -5.98
N PHE A 88 -9.17 -2.83 -4.76
CA PHE A 88 -8.66 -4.15 -4.34
C PHE A 88 -9.72 -4.82 -3.47
N GLY A 89 -10.86 -5.16 -4.06
CA GLY A 89 -11.94 -5.90 -3.44
C GLY A 89 -12.30 -5.42 -2.03
N GLY A 90 -13.09 -4.37 -1.93
CA GLY A 90 -13.52 -3.71 -0.70
C GLY A 90 -14.07 -4.64 0.37
N GLN A 91 -13.23 -5.42 0.96
CA GLN A 91 -13.50 -6.19 2.16
C GLN A 91 -12.66 -5.68 3.34
N ALA A 92 -13.27 -5.74 4.49
CA ALA A 92 -12.88 -5.21 5.77
C ALA A 92 -11.61 -5.85 6.40
N GLY A 93 -10.55 -6.04 5.64
CA GLY A 93 -9.27 -6.55 6.14
C GLY A 93 -8.10 -5.65 5.77
N ALA A 94 -8.13 -5.02 4.60
CA ALA A 94 -7.16 -3.98 4.26
C ALA A 94 -7.76 -2.63 4.70
N SER A 95 -7.71 -2.37 5.99
CA SER A 95 -8.01 -1.04 6.51
C SER A 95 -6.96 -0.11 5.89
N GLY A 96 -7.33 0.87 5.09
CA GLY A 96 -6.41 1.90 4.59
C GLY A 96 -5.70 2.69 5.70
N VAL A 97 -5.43 2.02 6.80
CA VAL A 97 -4.71 2.47 7.99
C VAL A 97 -3.33 1.85 7.93
N ALA A 98 -2.32 2.70 7.82
CA ALA A 98 -0.93 2.26 7.90
C ALA A 98 -0.66 1.57 9.24
N ASN A 99 0.04 0.43 9.18
CA ASN A 99 0.53 -0.28 10.36
C ASN A 99 2.05 -0.07 10.49
N ILE A 100 2.44 0.84 11.38
CA ILE A 100 3.85 1.20 11.58
C ILE A 100 4.68 0.00 12.08
N ALA A 101 4.12 -0.85 12.95
CA ALA A 101 4.83 -2.03 13.44
C ALA A 101 5.11 -3.03 12.30
N LEU A 102 4.15 -3.22 11.40
CA LEU A 102 4.32 -4.07 10.23
C LEU A 102 5.31 -3.47 9.23
N MET A 103 5.26 -2.15 9.03
CA MET A 103 6.24 -1.44 8.21
C MET A 103 7.66 -1.59 8.76
N ASP A 104 7.83 -1.44 10.08
CA ASP A 104 9.14 -1.60 10.73
C ASP A 104 9.68 -3.03 10.58
N LEU A 105 8.85 -4.03 10.79
CA LEU A 105 9.20 -5.44 10.58
C LEU A 105 9.67 -5.69 9.13
N LEU A 106 8.95 -5.20 8.15
CA LEU A 106 9.32 -5.35 6.74
C LEU A 106 10.66 -4.66 6.42
N LEU A 107 10.91 -3.46 6.98
CA LEU A 107 12.19 -2.76 6.81
C LEU A 107 13.36 -3.50 7.44
N GLN A 108 13.16 -4.13 8.61
CA GLN A 108 14.18 -4.98 9.25
C GLN A 108 14.58 -6.17 8.38
N HIS A 109 13.67 -6.64 7.52
CA HIS A 109 13.91 -7.72 6.55
C HIS A 109 14.24 -7.21 5.14
N GLY A 110 14.66 -5.94 5.01
CA GLY A 110 15.19 -5.39 3.76
C GLY A 110 14.14 -4.87 2.78
N ALA A 111 12.95 -4.50 3.25
CA ALA A 111 11.99 -3.80 2.39
C ALA A 111 12.55 -2.43 1.94
N ASP A 112 12.29 -2.06 0.71
CA ASP A 112 12.66 -0.74 0.19
C ASP A 112 11.66 0.32 0.65
N VAL A 113 12.12 1.24 1.50
CA VAL A 113 11.33 2.37 1.99
C VAL A 113 10.87 3.30 0.86
N ASN A 114 11.61 3.31 -0.25
CA ASN A 114 11.36 4.14 -1.42
C ASN A 114 10.64 3.40 -2.56
N ALA A 115 10.15 2.18 -2.31
CA ALA A 115 9.38 1.44 -3.30
C ALA A 115 8.25 2.30 -3.85
N GLN A 116 8.10 2.28 -5.18
CA GLN A 116 7.06 3.01 -5.90
C GLN A 116 5.97 2.06 -6.40
N VAL A 117 4.75 2.54 -6.45
CA VAL A 117 3.65 1.84 -7.15
C VAL A 117 3.97 1.79 -8.63
N THR A 118 4.00 0.59 -9.22
CA THR A 118 4.35 0.39 -10.63
C THR A 118 3.30 -0.45 -11.34
N GLY A 119 3.11 -0.19 -12.64
CA GLY A 119 2.53 -1.15 -13.57
C GLY A 119 1.09 -1.60 -13.34
N THR A 120 0.23 -0.77 -12.77
CA THR A 120 -1.20 -1.10 -12.64
C THR A 120 -1.91 -1.33 -14.00
N LYS A 121 -1.20 -1.08 -15.10
CA LYS A 121 -1.73 -1.23 -16.47
C LYS A 121 -1.69 -2.65 -17.03
N THR A 122 -0.88 -3.55 -16.49
CA THR A 122 -0.48 -4.76 -17.20
C THR A 122 -1.36 -5.99 -16.92
N TYR A 123 -2.17 -5.99 -15.86
CA TYR A 123 -2.85 -7.20 -15.42
C TYR A 123 -4.34 -7.31 -15.76
N ASN A 124 -4.93 -6.32 -16.38
CA ASN A 124 -6.32 -6.41 -16.85
C ASN A 124 -6.39 -6.53 -18.37
N MET A 125 -6.34 -7.76 -18.85
CA MET A 125 -6.52 -8.10 -20.28
C MET A 125 -7.85 -7.65 -20.90
N ARG A 126 -8.74 -7.00 -20.18
CA ARG A 126 -10.09 -6.67 -20.69
C ARG A 126 -10.58 -5.24 -20.48
N VAL A 127 -9.86 -4.41 -19.76
CA VAL A 127 -10.29 -3.01 -19.64
C VAL A 127 -9.05 -2.13 -19.71
N ALA A 128 -9.00 -1.26 -20.70
CA ALA A 128 -8.14 -0.09 -20.67
C ALA A 128 -8.62 0.80 -19.50
N ARG A 129 -8.22 0.43 -18.27
CA ARG A 129 -8.40 1.30 -17.14
C ARG A 129 -7.43 2.46 -17.29
N ALA A 130 -7.95 3.65 -17.04
CA ALA A 130 -7.13 4.82 -16.88
C ALA A 130 -5.93 4.48 -15.95
N PRO A 131 -4.74 5.05 -16.20
CA PRO A 131 -3.60 4.87 -15.32
C PRO A 131 -4.05 5.09 -13.89
N SER A 132 -3.57 4.25 -12.97
CA SER A 132 -3.86 4.44 -11.56
C SER A 132 -3.37 5.84 -11.17
N THR A 133 -4.22 6.59 -10.48
CA THR A 133 -3.84 7.90 -9.95
C THR A 133 -2.67 7.83 -8.97
N ASN A 134 -2.29 6.62 -8.58
CA ASN A 134 -1.23 6.36 -7.60
C ASN A 134 0.08 5.85 -8.22
N GLU A 135 0.17 5.78 -9.56
CA GLU A 135 1.37 5.28 -10.23
C GLU A 135 2.59 6.17 -9.91
N GLY A 136 3.71 5.56 -9.54
CA GLY A 136 4.92 6.27 -9.12
C GLY A 136 4.91 6.75 -7.67
N MET A 137 3.79 6.67 -6.95
CA MET A 137 3.73 7.09 -5.55
C MET A 137 4.52 6.14 -4.66
N THR A 138 5.22 6.71 -3.67
CA THR A 138 5.86 5.98 -2.57
C THR A 138 4.96 6.01 -1.33
N ALA A 139 5.33 5.23 -0.29
CA ALA A 139 4.68 5.28 1.01
C ALA A 139 4.62 6.73 1.57
N LEU A 140 5.68 7.52 1.34
CA LEU A 140 5.74 8.92 1.79
C LEU A 140 4.71 9.82 1.07
N HIS A 141 4.48 9.63 -0.22
CA HIS A 141 3.43 10.34 -0.97
C HIS A 141 2.05 10.06 -0.37
N PHE A 142 1.77 8.77 -0.12
CA PHE A 142 0.48 8.36 0.44
C PHE A 142 0.26 8.88 1.86
N ALA A 143 1.28 8.80 2.72
CA ALA A 143 1.22 9.32 4.08
C ALA A 143 0.99 10.85 4.09
N ALA A 144 1.67 11.59 3.21
CA ALA A 144 1.52 13.03 3.06
C ALA A 144 0.11 13.41 2.57
N GLN A 145 -0.41 12.71 1.55
CA GLN A 145 -1.76 12.92 1.02
C GLN A 145 -2.85 12.57 2.05
N SER A 146 -2.63 11.49 2.82
CA SER A 146 -3.57 11.03 3.85
C SER A 146 -3.53 11.85 5.14
N GLY A 147 -2.62 12.82 5.27
CA GLY A 147 -2.49 13.64 6.46
C GLY A 147 -1.95 12.91 7.69
N ARG A 148 -1.19 11.82 7.50
CA ARG A 148 -0.65 10.95 8.55
C ARG A 148 0.75 11.41 8.98
N ALA A 149 0.82 12.38 9.89
CA ALA A 149 2.08 12.93 10.37
C ALA A 149 2.96 11.89 11.10
N ASP A 150 2.33 10.95 11.82
CA ASP A 150 2.97 9.83 12.50
C ASP A 150 3.74 8.93 11.50
N VAL A 151 3.10 8.57 10.39
CA VAL A 151 3.71 7.76 9.34
C VAL A 151 4.79 8.54 8.59
N VAL A 152 4.55 9.83 8.32
CA VAL A 152 5.56 10.70 7.67
C VAL A 152 6.84 10.77 8.51
N ARG A 153 6.73 11.00 9.83
CA ARG A 153 7.90 11.00 10.73
C ARG A 153 8.63 9.66 10.67
N PHE A 154 7.91 8.57 10.85
CA PHE A 154 8.48 7.22 10.77
C PHE A 154 9.25 7.00 9.46
N LEU A 155 8.64 7.34 8.32
CA LEU A 155 9.27 7.16 7.01
C LEU A 155 10.53 8.01 6.84
N LEU A 156 10.51 9.26 7.31
CA LEU A 156 11.68 10.15 7.28
C LEU A 156 12.81 9.63 8.16
N ASP A 157 12.50 9.12 9.35
CA ASP A 157 13.47 8.51 10.27
C ASP A 157 14.09 7.24 9.66
N LYS A 158 13.36 6.52 8.81
CA LYS A 158 13.85 5.36 8.06
C LYS A 158 14.53 5.73 6.73
N GLY A 159 14.72 7.00 6.44
CA GLY A 159 15.47 7.46 5.27
C GLY A 159 14.65 7.57 3.98
N ALA A 160 13.35 7.74 4.07
CA ALA A 160 12.52 7.95 2.90
C ALA A 160 12.95 9.20 2.11
N ASN A 161 13.00 9.08 0.79
CA ASN A 161 13.46 10.14 -0.09
C ASN A 161 12.30 11.07 -0.45
N THR A 162 12.38 12.32 -0.01
CA THR A 162 11.40 13.38 -0.28
C THR A 162 11.45 13.95 -1.69
N GLY A 163 12.50 13.62 -2.45
CA GLY A 163 12.70 14.11 -3.83
C GLY A 163 12.10 13.23 -4.92
N ILE A 164 11.60 12.04 -4.58
CA ILE A 164 10.95 11.15 -5.56
C ILE A 164 9.65 11.81 -6.03
N VAL A 165 9.37 11.67 -7.33
CA VAL A 165 8.14 12.19 -7.93
C VAL A 165 7.24 11.03 -8.38
N ASP A 166 5.94 11.26 -8.31
CA ASP A 166 4.93 10.34 -8.87
C ASP A 166 4.87 10.45 -10.40
N SER A 167 4.01 9.67 -11.04
CA SER A 167 3.82 9.72 -12.51
C SER A 167 3.27 11.04 -13.04
N ASN A 168 2.77 11.91 -12.17
CA ASN A 168 2.28 13.25 -12.51
C ASN A 168 3.33 14.35 -12.23
N GLY A 169 4.52 13.96 -11.73
CA GLY A 169 5.60 14.88 -11.37
C GLY A 169 5.46 15.52 -9.99
N HIS A 170 4.54 15.06 -9.15
CA HIS A 170 4.37 15.58 -7.80
C HIS A 170 5.37 14.93 -6.83
N LYS A 171 5.93 15.74 -5.93
CA LYS A 171 6.66 15.28 -4.75
C LYS A 171 5.68 15.04 -3.59
N PRO A 172 6.07 14.29 -2.56
CA PRO A 172 5.22 14.09 -1.39
C PRO A 172 4.68 15.40 -0.78
N ILE A 173 5.49 16.46 -0.78
CA ILE A 173 5.09 17.77 -0.25
C ILE A 173 3.95 18.42 -1.04
N ASP A 174 3.87 18.16 -2.34
CA ASP A 174 2.86 18.76 -3.23
C ASP A 174 1.48 18.12 -2.99
N LEU A 175 1.45 16.89 -2.46
CA LEU A 175 0.22 16.17 -2.18
C LEU A 175 -0.36 16.46 -0.79
N VAL A 176 0.34 17.22 0.05
CA VAL A 176 -0.10 17.53 1.41
C VAL A 176 -1.36 18.41 1.39
N GLY A 177 -2.46 17.87 1.92
CA GLY A 177 -3.75 18.56 1.97
C GLY A 177 -4.59 18.43 0.70
N ILE A 178 -4.13 17.68 -0.29
CA ILE A 178 -4.94 17.34 -1.45
C ILE A 178 -5.72 16.06 -1.09
N SER A 179 -7.03 16.20 -0.88
CA SER A 179 -7.88 15.01 -0.71
C SER A 179 -7.80 14.14 -1.97
N PRO A 180 -7.57 12.82 -1.84
CA PRO A 180 -7.69 11.95 -2.98
C PRO A 180 -9.07 12.18 -3.60
N ALA A 181 -9.11 12.46 -4.90
CA ALA A 181 -10.35 12.73 -5.60
C ALA A 181 -11.27 11.53 -5.38
N SER A 182 -12.22 11.68 -4.47
CA SER A 182 -13.31 10.74 -4.28
C SER A 182 -14.16 10.83 -5.54
N GLY A 183 -13.90 9.93 -6.47
CA GLY A 183 -14.77 9.76 -7.63
C GLY A 183 -16.14 9.28 -7.18
N ARG A 184 -16.93 10.19 -6.71
CA ARG A 184 -18.39 10.28 -6.74
C ARG A 184 -18.85 11.34 -5.73
N GLY A 185 -19.53 12.33 -6.25
CA GLY A 185 -20.12 13.40 -5.52
C GLY A 185 -21.07 12.90 -4.43
N GLY A 186 -20.95 13.55 -3.31
CA GLY A 186 -21.78 13.42 -2.12
C GLY A 186 -21.33 14.48 -1.14
N ALA A 187 -21.71 15.74 -1.42
CA ALA A 187 -21.67 16.78 -0.43
C ALA A 187 -22.70 16.41 0.66
N THR A 188 -22.26 16.05 1.85
CA THR A 188 -23.13 16.09 3.03
C THR A 188 -22.86 17.39 3.78
N PRO A 189 -23.86 18.26 3.91
CA PRO A 189 -23.72 19.46 4.70
C PRO A 189 -24.15 19.14 6.14
N ASP A 190 -23.22 18.74 7.01
CA ASP A 190 -23.52 18.67 8.42
C ASP A 190 -22.33 19.04 9.29
N GLY A 191 -22.61 19.80 10.33
CA GLY A 191 -21.71 20.53 11.22
C GLY A 191 -20.65 19.74 12.01
N ALA A 192 -20.43 18.47 11.70
CA ALA A 192 -19.32 17.68 12.23
C ALA A 192 -17.99 17.91 11.46
N GLY A 193 -18.03 18.70 10.38
CA GLY A 193 -16.89 18.99 9.53
C GLY A 193 -15.83 19.92 10.12
N GLN A 194 -16.20 20.77 11.08
CA GLN A 194 -15.32 21.84 11.54
C GLN A 194 -14.22 21.38 12.50
N ALA A 195 -14.49 20.41 13.36
CA ALA A 195 -13.46 19.86 14.26
C ALA A 195 -12.45 18.98 13.52
N LYS A 196 -12.89 18.25 12.49
CA LYS A 196 -12.02 17.47 11.60
C LYS A 196 -11.14 18.36 10.72
N THR A 197 -11.62 19.56 10.34
CA THR A 197 -10.84 20.51 9.52
C THR A 197 -9.70 21.16 10.31
N ALA A 198 -9.88 21.50 11.58
CA ALA A 198 -8.81 22.08 12.40
C ALA A 198 -7.68 21.08 12.68
N ALA A 199 -8.01 19.84 13.06
CA ALA A 199 -7.05 18.77 13.26
C ALA A 199 -6.31 18.41 11.94
N ASN A 200 -7.01 18.39 10.81
CA ASN A 200 -6.40 18.21 9.50
C ASN A 200 -5.47 19.37 9.12
N GLN A 201 -5.82 20.61 9.43
CA GLN A 201 -4.96 21.76 9.14
C GLN A 201 -3.69 21.75 9.98
N ALA A 202 -3.76 21.34 11.26
CA ALA A 202 -2.59 21.18 12.12
C ALA A 202 -1.65 20.09 11.57
N ASN A 203 -2.19 18.93 11.19
CA ASN A 203 -1.41 17.85 10.60
C ASN A 203 -0.78 18.25 9.25
N VAL A 204 -1.49 19.00 8.42
CA VAL A 204 -0.99 19.53 7.15
C VAL A 204 0.20 20.46 7.36
N ALA A 205 0.10 21.38 8.32
CA ALA A 205 1.20 22.31 8.64
C ALA A 205 2.43 21.56 9.16
N GLU A 206 2.21 20.59 10.04
CA GLU A 206 3.25 19.74 10.60
C GLU A 206 3.97 18.90 9.52
N ILE A 207 3.22 18.23 8.66
CA ILE A 207 3.77 17.42 7.57
C ILE A 207 4.61 18.29 6.63
N ARG A 208 4.13 19.49 6.30
CA ARG A 208 4.90 20.43 5.47
C ARG A 208 6.20 20.87 6.14
N ALA A 209 6.20 21.10 7.45
CA ALA A 209 7.40 21.43 8.21
C ALA A 209 8.39 20.26 8.18
N LEU A 210 7.94 19.04 8.51
CA LEU A 210 8.77 17.81 8.50
C LEU A 210 9.43 17.59 7.14
N LEU A 211 8.66 17.72 6.05
CA LEU A 211 9.19 17.52 4.70
C LEU A 211 10.18 18.60 4.28
N ARG A 212 10.00 19.86 4.68
CA ARG A 212 10.96 20.95 4.42
C ARG A 212 12.25 20.75 5.19
N ASP A 213 12.16 20.43 6.48
CA ASP A 213 13.33 20.20 7.34
C ASP A 213 14.19 19.02 6.84
N SER A 214 13.55 17.98 6.33
CA SER A 214 14.25 16.84 5.75
C SER A 214 15.00 17.17 4.45
N VAL A 215 14.52 18.14 3.67
CA VAL A 215 15.21 18.65 2.47
C VAL A 215 16.43 19.48 2.84
N SER A 216 16.35 20.23 3.94
CA SER A 216 17.43 21.13 4.40
C SER A 216 18.60 20.40 5.06
N ARG A 217 18.41 19.12 5.45
CA ARG A 217 19.44 18.29 6.11
C ARG A 217 20.29 17.45 5.15
N LYS A 218 20.00 17.48 3.86
CA LYS A 218 20.77 16.83 2.79
C LYS A 218 21.61 17.86 2.04
#